data_14ec7b30a75cbe6a84004b639a6e1b15
#
_entry.id   14ec7b30a75cbe6a84004b639a6e1b15
#
_cell.length_a   1.000
_cell.length_b   1.000
_cell.length_c   1.000
_cell.angle_alpha   90.00
_cell.angle_beta   90.00
_cell.angle_gamma   90.00
#
_symmetry.space_group_name_H-M   'P 1'
#
loop_
_entity.id
_entity.type
_entity.pdbx_description
1 polymer ?
#
loop_
_entity_poly.entity_id
_entity_poly.type
_entity_poly.pdbx_seq_one_letter_code
_entity_poly.pdbx_strand_id
1 'polypeptide(L)'
;MTALVLIAALDRKHAIGRDNALPWRLSDDLKRFKALTLGKPLLMGRKTAQSLGRALPGRRNLVLTRSGEVPFAGMEAVGSTEQALELARADGAAELCVIGGGEIYALCLPSASRMHLTRVDTEVEGADTFFPRFDRDEWREVARESHRADERNEFDVEYVEYVRLGMD
;
A
#
# COMPACT_ATOMS: atom_id res chain seq x y z
N MET A 1 3.10 4.94 19.88
CA MET A 1 1.86 4.71 19.12
C MET A 1 2.20 4.37 17.69
N THR A 2 1.52 3.41 17.10
CA THR A 2 1.77 2.98 15.72
C THR A 2 0.76 3.62 14.78
N ALA A 3 1.23 4.33 13.76
CA ALA A 3 0.38 4.92 12.73
C ALA A 3 0.04 3.89 11.65
N LEU A 4 -1.16 3.93 11.12
CA LEU A 4 -1.59 3.13 9.99
C LEU A 4 -1.39 3.94 8.71
N VAL A 5 -0.57 3.45 7.80
CA VAL A 5 -0.13 4.18 6.60
C VAL A 5 -0.48 3.38 5.36
N LEU A 6 -1.17 4.00 4.41
CA LEU A 6 -1.48 3.36 3.13
C LEU A 6 -0.42 3.73 2.09
N ILE A 7 0.06 2.73 1.36
CA ILE A 7 1.04 2.92 0.28
C ILE A 7 0.47 2.27 -0.98
N ALA A 8 0.28 3.05 -2.04
CA ALA A 8 -0.32 2.56 -3.28
C ALA A 8 0.14 3.34 -4.50
N ALA A 9 0.12 2.68 -5.65
CA ALA A 9 0.24 3.32 -6.95
C ALA A 9 -1.10 3.15 -7.68
N LEU A 10 -1.65 4.23 -8.22
CA LEU A 10 -2.97 4.22 -8.86
C LEU A 10 -2.99 5.11 -10.10
N ASP A 11 -3.82 4.74 -11.06
CA ASP A 11 -4.00 5.54 -12.27
C ASP A 11 -4.99 6.69 -12.05
N ARG A 12 -5.35 7.40 -13.12
CA ARG A 12 -6.26 8.56 -13.03
C ARG A 12 -7.64 8.20 -12.51
N LYS A 13 -8.06 6.93 -12.64
CA LYS A 13 -9.35 6.43 -12.19
C LYS A 13 -9.25 5.58 -10.92
N HIS A 14 -8.16 5.68 -10.20
CA HIS A 14 -7.87 4.92 -8.98
C HIS A 14 -7.64 3.41 -9.22
N ALA A 15 -7.39 2.98 -10.45
CA ALA A 15 -7.05 1.58 -10.72
C ALA A 15 -5.68 1.24 -10.14
N ILE A 16 -5.59 0.09 -9.46
CA ILE A 16 -4.36 -0.39 -8.83
C ILE A 16 -3.95 -1.77 -9.35
N GLY A 17 -4.79 -2.44 -10.12
CA GLY A 17 -4.48 -3.76 -10.60
C GLY A 17 -5.39 -4.25 -11.71
N ARG A 18 -4.89 -5.25 -12.43
CA ARG A 18 -5.60 -5.99 -13.46
C ARG A 18 -5.07 -7.42 -13.44
N ASP A 19 -5.98 -8.40 -13.37
CA ASP A 19 -5.62 -9.83 -13.36
C ASP A 19 -4.59 -10.19 -12.29
N ASN A 20 -4.73 -9.62 -11.08
CA ASN A 20 -3.84 -9.82 -9.92
C ASN A 20 -2.39 -9.36 -10.16
N ALA A 21 -2.16 -8.44 -11.08
CA ALA A 21 -0.84 -7.91 -11.39
C ALA A 21 -0.86 -6.39 -11.47
N LEU A 22 0.31 -5.77 -11.31
CA LEU A 22 0.49 -4.35 -11.56
C LEU A 22 0.39 -4.11 -13.08
N PRO A 23 -0.43 -3.15 -13.53
CA PRO A 23 -0.65 -2.92 -14.95
C PRO A 23 0.40 -2.02 -15.61
N TRP A 24 1.52 -1.75 -14.93
CA TRP A 24 2.59 -0.88 -15.42
C TRP A 24 3.96 -1.34 -14.95
N ARG A 25 4.99 -0.79 -15.60
CA ARG A 25 6.40 -1.00 -15.24
C ARG A 25 6.99 0.34 -14.77
N LEU A 26 7.24 0.44 -13.48
CA LEU A 26 7.75 1.65 -12.82
C LEU A 26 8.84 1.26 -11.83
N SER A 27 10.09 1.13 -12.31
CA SER A 27 11.21 0.68 -11.49
C SER A 27 11.50 1.62 -10.31
N ASP A 28 11.39 2.92 -10.51
CA ASP A 28 11.65 3.89 -9.46
C ASP A 28 10.56 3.86 -8.38
N ASP A 29 9.31 3.52 -8.75
CA ASP A 29 8.24 3.32 -7.78
C ASP A 29 8.51 2.12 -6.88
N LEU A 30 9.04 1.03 -7.44
CA LEU A 30 9.41 -0.15 -6.65
C LEU A 30 10.54 0.18 -5.67
N LYS A 31 11.52 0.99 -6.08
CA LYS A 31 12.60 1.45 -5.19
C LYS A 31 12.06 2.33 -4.07
N ARG A 32 11.12 3.23 -4.41
CA ARG A 32 10.46 4.09 -3.42
C ARG A 32 9.66 3.25 -2.42
N PHE A 33 8.91 2.27 -2.90
CA PHE A 33 8.15 1.34 -2.06
C PHE A 33 9.09 0.65 -1.05
N LYS A 34 10.21 0.14 -1.53
CA LYS A 34 11.20 -0.51 -0.67
C LYS A 34 11.74 0.45 0.38
N ALA A 35 12.09 1.67 -0.02
CA ALA A 35 12.61 2.69 0.90
C ALA A 35 11.57 3.08 1.97
N LEU A 36 10.30 3.19 1.58
CA LEU A 36 9.21 3.55 2.51
C LEU A 36 8.90 2.44 3.51
N THR A 37 9.13 1.19 3.15
CA THR A 37 8.68 0.04 3.95
C THR A 37 9.79 -0.72 4.68
N LEU A 38 11.04 -0.57 4.29
CA LEU A 38 12.14 -1.38 4.84
C LEU A 38 12.23 -1.21 6.35
N GLY A 39 12.27 -2.34 7.05
CA GLY A 39 12.31 -2.37 8.51
C GLY A 39 10.96 -2.17 9.19
N LYS A 40 9.88 -2.01 8.42
CA LYS A 40 8.53 -1.77 8.96
C LYS A 40 7.63 -2.97 8.72
N PRO A 41 6.65 -3.21 9.59
CA PRO A 41 5.66 -4.26 9.33
C PRO A 41 4.72 -3.87 8.17
N LEU A 42 4.33 -4.86 7.39
CA LEU A 42 3.42 -4.73 6.27
C LEU A 42 2.11 -5.44 6.59
N LEU A 43 0.99 -4.86 6.15
CA LEU A 43 -0.31 -5.51 6.16
C LEU A 43 -0.82 -5.61 4.73
N MET A 44 -1.24 -6.81 4.34
CA MET A 44 -1.73 -7.09 3.00
C MET A 44 -2.86 -8.11 3.03
N GLY A 45 -3.64 -8.16 1.96
CA GLY A 45 -4.62 -9.22 1.75
C GLY A 45 -3.97 -10.45 1.14
N ARG A 46 -4.70 -11.56 1.14
CA ARG A 46 -4.20 -12.85 0.63
C ARG A 46 -3.80 -12.79 -0.84
N LYS A 47 -4.60 -12.14 -1.69
CA LYS A 47 -4.31 -12.04 -3.12
C LYS A 47 -3.02 -11.26 -3.40
N THR A 48 -2.81 -10.17 -2.65
CA THR A 48 -1.56 -9.40 -2.74
C THR A 48 -0.39 -10.26 -2.30
N ALA A 49 -0.52 -10.99 -1.21
CA ALA A 49 0.52 -11.91 -0.73
C ALA A 49 0.86 -12.95 -1.79
N GLN A 50 -0.14 -13.53 -2.45
CA GLN A 50 0.07 -14.50 -3.54
C GLN A 50 0.81 -13.86 -4.72
N SER A 51 0.46 -12.63 -5.10
CA SER A 51 1.07 -11.93 -6.22
C SER A 51 2.53 -11.57 -5.98
N LEU A 52 2.94 -11.39 -4.72
CA LEU A 52 4.33 -11.12 -4.38
C LEU A 52 5.24 -12.31 -4.67
N GLY A 53 4.71 -13.54 -4.59
CA GLY A 53 5.48 -14.75 -4.86
C GLY A 53 6.40 -15.18 -3.73
N ARG A 54 6.61 -14.36 -2.73
CA ARG A 54 7.43 -14.65 -1.54
C ARG A 54 7.22 -13.56 -0.48
N ALA A 55 7.64 -13.83 0.74
CA ALA A 55 7.70 -12.80 1.78
C ALA A 55 8.73 -11.74 1.39
N LEU A 56 8.41 -10.47 1.63
CA LEU A 56 9.34 -9.37 1.37
C LEU A 56 10.40 -9.32 2.47
N PRO A 57 11.69 -9.40 2.14
CA PRO A 57 12.74 -9.47 3.15
C PRO A 57 12.92 -8.16 3.90
N GLY A 58 13.40 -8.25 5.14
CA GLY A 58 13.67 -7.09 5.99
C GLY A 58 12.43 -6.43 6.57
N ARG A 59 11.27 -7.07 6.45
CA ARG A 59 9.97 -6.55 6.91
C ARG A 59 9.14 -7.70 7.45
N ARG A 60 8.31 -7.42 8.45
CA ARG A 60 7.35 -8.38 8.94
C ARG A 60 6.15 -8.39 8.01
N ASN A 61 5.82 -9.53 7.42
CA ASN A 61 4.75 -9.67 6.43
C ASN A 61 3.50 -10.22 7.10
N LEU A 62 2.52 -9.36 7.37
CA LEU A 62 1.25 -9.74 7.98
C LEU A 62 0.18 -9.84 6.91
N VAL A 63 -0.51 -10.99 6.85
CA VAL A 63 -1.54 -11.25 5.84
C VAL A 63 -2.89 -11.38 6.51
N LEU A 64 -3.81 -10.50 6.14
CA LEU A 64 -5.18 -10.52 6.65
C LEU A 64 -5.92 -11.66 5.96
N THR A 65 -6.31 -12.68 6.73
CA THR A 65 -6.96 -13.87 6.20
C THR A 65 -7.91 -14.49 7.23
N ARG A 66 -9.00 -15.07 6.74
CA ARG A 66 -9.97 -15.76 7.59
C ARG A 66 -9.55 -17.20 7.91
N SER A 67 -8.78 -17.82 7.02
CA SER A 67 -8.39 -19.22 7.15
C SER A 67 -7.23 -19.47 8.11
N GLY A 68 -6.47 -18.43 8.44
CA GLY A 68 -5.23 -18.57 9.22
C GLY A 68 -4.06 -19.10 8.39
N GLU A 69 -4.25 -19.29 7.09
CA GLU A 69 -3.21 -19.79 6.20
C GLU A 69 -2.56 -18.67 5.41
N VAL A 70 -1.26 -18.78 5.17
CA VAL A 70 -0.49 -17.82 4.37
C VAL A 70 0.12 -18.53 3.16
N PRO A 71 0.27 -17.84 2.01
CA PRO A 71 0.74 -18.50 0.79
C PRO A 71 2.21 -18.86 0.78
N PHE A 72 3.05 -18.19 1.58
CA PHE A 72 4.49 -18.42 1.54
C PHE A 72 5.11 -18.39 2.95
N ALA A 73 6.20 -19.12 3.11
CA ALA A 73 6.99 -19.11 4.34
C ALA A 73 7.49 -17.67 4.62
N GLY A 74 7.56 -17.32 5.89
CA GLY A 74 7.98 -15.98 6.31
C GLY A 74 6.85 -14.97 6.42
N MET A 75 5.63 -15.38 6.03
CA MET A 75 4.42 -14.58 6.24
C MET A 75 3.68 -15.04 7.48
N GLU A 76 2.92 -14.15 8.11
CA GLU A 76 2.13 -14.44 9.31
C GLU A 76 0.66 -14.07 9.06
N ALA A 77 -0.25 -14.95 9.47
CA ALA A 77 -1.69 -14.68 9.36
C ALA A 77 -2.17 -13.81 10.51
N VAL A 78 -3.02 -12.82 10.19
CA VAL A 78 -3.75 -12.02 11.17
C VAL A 78 -5.23 -12.05 10.81
N GLY A 79 -6.10 -11.96 11.81
CA GLY A 79 -7.56 -12.01 11.62
C GLY A 79 -8.22 -10.66 11.53
N SER A 80 -7.52 -9.58 11.86
CA SER A 80 -8.07 -8.23 11.87
C SER A 80 -6.97 -7.18 11.74
N THR A 81 -7.36 -5.97 11.37
CA THR A 81 -6.46 -4.81 11.36
C THR A 81 -5.97 -4.51 12.78
N GLU A 82 -6.85 -4.64 13.77
CA GLU A 82 -6.51 -4.42 15.18
C GLU A 82 -5.41 -5.38 15.65
N GLN A 83 -5.49 -6.65 15.28
CA GLN A 83 -4.46 -7.63 15.60
C GLN A 83 -3.13 -7.25 14.98
N ALA A 84 -3.15 -6.82 13.71
CA ALA A 84 -1.93 -6.36 13.02
C ALA A 84 -1.30 -5.15 13.72
N LEU A 85 -2.13 -4.19 14.15
CA LEU A 85 -1.65 -3.02 14.90
C LEU A 85 -1.06 -3.40 16.24
N GLU A 86 -1.65 -4.34 16.95
CA GLU A 86 -1.12 -4.84 18.23
C GLU A 86 0.25 -5.46 18.06
N LEU A 87 0.44 -6.27 17.02
CA LEU A 87 1.73 -6.88 16.72
C LEU A 87 2.78 -5.81 16.36
N ALA A 88 2.39 -4.82 15.56
CA ALA A 88 3.28 -3.72 15.19
C ALA A 88 3.69 -2.91 16.43
N ARG A 89 2.76 -2.61 17.32
CA ARG A 89 3.04 -1.91 18.59
C ARG A 89 3.99 -2.70 19.47
N ALA A 90 3.77 -4.00 19.57
CA ALA A 90 4.64 -4.88 20.36
C ALA A 90 6.06 -4.89 19.84
N ASP A 91 6.26 -4.72 18.54
CA ASP A 91 7.58 -4.61 17.91
C ASP A 91 8.20 -3.21 18.07
N GLY A 92 7.46 -2.25 18.65
CA GLY A 92 7.91 -0.87 18.75
C GLY A 92 7.89 -0.12 17.42
N ALA A 93 7.11 -0.61 16.44
CA ALA A 93 7.05 0.03 15.11
C ALA A 93 6.30 1.35 15.16
N ALA A 94 6.86 2.37 14.50
CA ALA A 94 6.20 3.68 14.38
C ALA A 94 5.04 3.63 13.36
N GLU A 95 5.14 2.76 12.36
CA GLU A 95 4.16 2.67 11.29
C GLU A 95 3.87 1.22 10.93
N LEU A 96 2.60 0.93 10.61
CA LEU A 96 2.17 -0.29 9.94
C LEU A 96 1.77 0.10 8.52
N CYS A 97 2.45 -0.47 7.52
CA CYS A 97 2.27 -0.10 6.12
C CYS A 97 1.28 -1.03 5.43
N VAL A 98 0.17 -0.50 4.96
CA VAL A 98 -0.87 -1.25 4.23
C VAL A 98 -0.54 -1.20 2.75
N ILE A 99 -0.35 -2.37 2.13
CA ILE A 99 0.12 -2.45 0.75
C ILE A 99 -0.88 -3.07 -0.24
N GLY A 100 -2.10 -3.30 0.19
CA GLY A 100 -3.19 -3.71 -0.70
C GLY A 100 -3.75 -5.09 -0.41
N GLY A 101 -4.67 -5.53 -1.21
CA GLY A 101 -5.27 -4.82 -2.35
C GLY A 101 -6.44 -3.91 -2.00
N GLY A 102 -7.30 -3.70 -3.00
CA GLY A 102 -8.39 -2.73 -2.89
C GLY A 102 -9.29 -2.89 -1.68
N GLU A 103 -9.68 -4.10 -1.35
CA GLU A 103 -10.51 -4.37 -0.16
C GLU A 103 -9.79 -4.00 1.14
N ILE A 104 -8.49 -4.26 1.21
CA ILE A 104 -7.69 -3.98 2.40
C ILE A 104 -7.47 -2.47 2.55
N TYR A 105 -7.21 -1.76 1.45
CA TYR A 105 -7.14 -0.30 1.48
C TYR A 105 -8.46 0.30 1.97
N ALA A 106 -9.59 -0.17 1.44
CA ALA A 106 -10.90 0.32 1.85
C ALA A 106 -11.18 0.05 3.34
N LEU A 107 -10.80 -1.14 3.82
CA LEU A 107 -10.96 -1.52 5.22
C LEU A 107 -10.13 -0.63 6.15
N CYS A 108 -8.92 -0.28 5.75
CA CYS A 108 -7.97 0.46 6.58
C CYS A 108 -8.09 1.98 6.46
N LEU A 109 -8.65 2.48 5.37
CA LEU A 109 -8.74 3.92 5.11
C LEU A 109 -9.35 4.72 6.26
N PRO A 110 -10.47 4.31 6.89
CA PRO A 110 -11.05 5.08 8.00
C PRO A 110 -10.12 5.29 9.19
N SER A 111 -9.18 4.39 9.41
CA SER A 111 -8.24 4.44 10.54
C SER A 111 -6.85 4.93 10.15
N ALA A 112 -6.60 5.13 8.87
CA ALA A 112 -5.28 5.56 8.38
C ALA A 112 -5.04 7.03 8.68
N SER A 113 -3.80 7.36 9.06
CA SER A 113 -3.39 8.74 9.34
C SER A 113 -2.51 9.34 8.25
N ARG A 114 -1.97 8.51 7.36
CA ARG A 114 -1.06 8.94 6.30
C ARG A 114 -1.24 8.07 5.05
N MET A 115 -1.06 8.67 3.89
CA MET A 115 -1.02 7.94 2.62
C MET A 115 0.16 8.40 1.79
N HIS A 116 0.89 7.44 1.20
CA HIS A 116 1.87 7.70 0.15
C HIS A 116 1.29 7.15 -1.15
N LEU A 117 0.86 8.02 -2.03
CA LEU A 117 0.25 7.64 -3.30
C LEU A 117 1.15 7.99 -4.47
N THR A 118 1.38 7.03 -5.36
CA THR A 118 2.01 7.28 -6.66
C THR A 118 0.88 7.40 -7.67
N ARG A 119 0.68 8.61 -8.20
CA ARG A 119 -0.31 8.86 -9.23
C ARG A 119 0.31 8.62 -10.59
N VAL A 120 -0.14 7.58 -11.28
CA VAL A 120 0.40 7.17 -12.57
C VAL A 120 -0.44 7.81 -13.67
N ASP A 121 0.23 8.52 -14.59
CA ASP A 121 -0.44 9.28 -15.65
C ASP A 121 -0.90 8.37 -16.78
N THR A 122 -1.88 7.54 -16.49
CA THR A 122 -2.49 6.62 -17.45
C THR A 122 -3.90 6.23 -17.01
N GLU A 123 -4.63 5.58 -17.88
CA GLU A 123 -5.90 4.92 -17.57
C GLU A 123 -5.80 3.47 -18.04
N VAL A 124 -5.85 2.53 -17.10
CA VAL A 124 -5.69 1.11 -17.40
C VAL A 124 -6.99 0.55 -17.95
N GLU A 125 -6.93 -0.02 -19.17
CA GLU A 125 -8.06 -0.74 -19.74
C GLU A 125 -8.25 -2.07 -19.01
N GLY A 126 -9.51 -2.39 -18.71
CA GLY A 126 -9.85 -3.65 -18.07
C GLY A 126 -9.37 -3.77 -16.63
N ALA A 127 -9.09 -2.66 -15.97
CA ALA A 127 -8.74 -2.67 -14.55
C ALA A 127 -9.89 -3.28 -13.74
N ASP A 128 -9.54 -4.11 -12.77
CA ASP A 128 -10.50 -4.82 -11.95
C ASP A 128 -10.34 -4.55 -10.45
N THR A 129 -9.29 -3.86 -10.06
CA THR A 129 -9.01 -3.54 -8.66
C THR A 129 -8.71 -2.05 -8.52
N PHE A 130 -9.29 -1.42 -7.51
CA PHE A 130 -9.23 0.03 -7.35
C PHE A 130 -8.88 0.43 -5.92
N PHE A 131 -8.15 1.54 -5.81
CA PHE A 131 -7.96 2.23 -4.53
C PHE A 131 -9.27 2.94 -4.18
N PRO A 132 -9.69 2.92 -2.89
CA PRO A 132 -10.95 3.55 -2.49
C PRO A 132 -10.95 5.05 -2.73
N ARG A 133 -12.13 5.62 -2.97
CA ARG A 133 -12.29 7.06 -3.02
C ARG A 133 -12.15 7.61 -1.61
N PHE A 134 -11.53 8.77 -1.49
CA PHE A 134 -11.36 9.43 -0.20
C PHE A 134 -11.73 10.92 -0.34
N ASP A 135 -12.20 11.50 0.77
CA ASP A 135 -12.62 12.89 0.82
C ASP A 135 -11.40 13.79 0.97
N ARG A 136 -11.16 14.64 -0.04
CA ARG A 136 -10.03 15.58 -0.05
C ARG A 136 -10.11 16.57 1.09
N ASP A 137 -11.29 16.80 1.67
CA ASP A 137 -11.47 17.70 2.81
C ASP A 137 -10.99 17.06 4.12
N GLU A 138 -10.80 15.74 4.15
CA GLU A 138 -10.27 15.02 5.31
C GLU A 138 -8.75 14.85 5.27
N TRP A 139 -8.11 15.16 4.15
CA TRP A 139 -6.70 14.92 3.94
C TRP A 139 -5.97 16.16 3.46
N ARG A 140 -4.77 16.39 3.97
CA ARG A 140 -3.91 17.50 3.53
C ARG A 140 -2.71 16.93 2.77
N GLU A 141 -2.47 17.45 1.57
CA GLU A 141 -1.26 17.14 0.82
C GLU A 141 -0.08 17.85 1.49
N VAL A 142 0.95 17.12 1.89
CA VAL A 142 2.13 17.66 2.57
C VAL A 142 3.39 17.57 1.73
N ALA A 143 3.40 16.77 0.68
CA ALA A 143 4.55 16.67 -0.23
C ALA A 143 4.08 16.21 -1.61
N ARG A 144 4.76 16.68 -2.65
CA ARG A 144 4.50 16.27 -4.03
C ARG A 144 5.81 16.34 -4.81
N GLU A 145 6.10 15.29 -5.57
CA GLU A 145 7.28 15.21 -6.44
C GLU A 145 6.86 14.57 -7.75
N SER A 146 7.22 15.18 -8.87
CA SER A 146 6.91 14.65 -10.21
C SER A 146 8.13 13.99 -10.82
N HIS A 147 7.89 12.92 -11.57
CA HIS A 147 8.93 12.20 -12.29
C HIS A 147 8.39 11.83 -13.68
N ARG A 148 9.12 12.20 -14.73
CA ARG A 148 8.74 11.89 -16.11
C ARG A 148 9.07 10.45 -16.46
N ALA A 149 8.29 9.88 -17.40
CA ALA A 149 8.56 8.59 -17.98
C ALA A 149 9.97 8.55 -18.58
N ASP A 150 10.61 7.42 -18.51
CA ASP A 150 11.95 7.18 -19.06
C ASP A 150 12.11 5.70 -19.40
N GLU A 151 13.34 5.24 -19.66
CA GLU A 151 13.63 3.85 -20.06
C GLU A 151 13.19 2.83 -19.01
N ARG A 152 13.15 3.20 -17.73
CA ARG A 152 12.80 2.31 -16.62
C ARG A 152 11.39 2.53 -16.08
N ASN A 153 10.76 3.63 -16.47
CA ASN A 153 9.46 4.03 -15.97
C ASN A 153 8.53 4.32 -17.14
N GLU A 154 7.55 3.47 -17.32
CA GLU A 154 6.65 3.46 -18.47
C GLU A 154 5.81 4.74 -18.61
N PHE A 155 5.44 5.35 -17.49
CA PHE A 155 4.56 6.52 -17.44
C PHE A 155 5.14 7.62 -16.56
N ASP A 156 4.68 8.87 -16.79
CA ASP A 156 4.90 9.96 -15.86
C ASP A 156 4.17 9.64 -14.55
N VAL A 157 4.75 10.02 -13.42
CA VAL A 157 4.15 9.81 -12.12
C VAL A 157 4.26 11.07 -11.26
N GLU A 158 3.37 11.17 -10.27
CA GLU A 158 3.50 12.12 -9.18
C GLU A 158 3.46 11.32 -7.88
N TYR A 159 4.47 11.53 -7.04
CA TYR A 159 4.51 10.97 -5.69
C TYR A 159 3.88 11.99 -4.76
N VAL A 160 2.78 11.63 -4.10
CA VAL A 160 2.02 12.55 -3.26
C VAL A 160 1.89 11.94 -1.87
N GLU A 161 2.21 12.73 -0.86
CA GLU A 161 2.02 12.33 0.53
C GLU A 161 0.85 13.12 1.13
N TYR A 162 -0.07 12.41 1.76
CA TYR A 162 -1.23 12.99 2.45
C TYR A 162 -1.19 12.67 3.94
N VAL A 163 -1.62 13.62 4.75
CA VAL A 163 -1.81 13.43 6.19
C VAL A 163 -3.27 13.72 6.51
N ARG A 164 -3.88 12.89 7.36
CA ARG A 164 -5.28 13.09 7.77
C ARG A 164 -5.38 14.30 8.67
N LEU A 165 -6.34 15.16 8.37
CA LEU A 165 -6.62 16.33 9.21
C LEU A 165 -7.21 15.88 10.55
N GLY A 166 -6.73 16.48 11.64
CA GLY A 166 -7.22 16.19 12.97
C GLY A 166 -6.62 14.94 13.64
N MET A 167 -5.63 14.29 13.01
CA MET A 167 -4.95 13.12 13.59
C MET A 167 -3.44 13.38 13.76
N ASP A 168 -3.10 14.54 14.24
CA ASP A 168 -1.71 14.93 14.46
C ASP A 168 -1.12 14.33 15.74
#